data_5e4df31d9ba1b3e7bcd981a48ccff88e
#
_entry.id   5e4df31d9ba1b3e7bcd981a48ccff88e
#
_cell.length_a   1.000
_cell.length_b   1.000
_cell.length_c   1.000
_cell.angle_alpha   90.00
_cell.angle_beta   90.00
_cell.angle_gamma   90.00
#
_symmetry.space_group_name_H-M   'P 1'
#
loop_
_entity.id
_entity.type
_entity.pdbx_description
1 polymer ?
#
loop_
_entity_poly.entity_id
_entity_poly.type
_entity_poly.pdbx_seq_one_letter_code
_entity_poly.pdbx_strand_id
1 'polypeptide(L)'
;LSGIKTIDVTFDYIYGVPPVAETEQPLTEDEVKELISKTYGAYIAVQSDPNYIFRNDWEEPSYGRDAVNDVFTKLAKTNNDGTITDYGATFEDAVISGNGTYTCSMTTGDMGFGEDTAFHFFRVSTDIPSKLVKEGYVTISDVTIKIGEGKTQSGVVVDTSGDWVKLIVEDNYNNIKADGVVLTAPAPNTTTVITFTVSGLAE
;
A
#
# COMPACT_ATOMS: atom_id res chain seq x y z
N LEU A 1 -9.34 -21.40 60.64
CA LEU A 1 -9.42 -21.17 59.19
C LEU A 1 -10.12 -19.84 58.96
N SER A 2 -9.34 -18.86 58.73
CA SER A 2 -9.65 -17.44 58.63
C SER A 2 -10.36 -17.07 57.36
N GLY A 3 -11.31 -16.21 57.51
CA GLY A 3 -12.27 -15.68 56.59
C GLY A 3 -11.74 -15.20 55.26
N ILE A 4 -12.51 -15.53 54.25
CA ILE A 4 -12.49 -14.89 52.94
C ILE A 4 -12.96 -13.45 53.18
N LYS A 5 -12.07 -12.49 52.97
CA LYS A 5 -12.46 -11.08 52.92
C LYS A 5 -13.01 -10.80 51.52
N THR A 6 -14.29 -10.47 51.48
CA THR A 6 -14.92 -9.97 50.26
C THR A 6 -14.33 -8.60 49.98
N ILE A 7 -13.80 -8.42 48.74
CA ILE A 7 -13.42 -7.09 48.25
C ILE A 7 -14.62 -6.59 47.44
N ASP A 8 -15.33 -5.62 47.97
CA ASP A 8 -16.35 -4.88 47.20
C ASP A 8 -15.63 -3.85 46.32
N VAL A 9 -15.69 -4.05 45.01
CA VAL A 9 -15.20 -3.07 44.06
C VAL A 9 -16.39 -2.30 43.50
N THR A 10 -16.51 -1.05 43.93
CA THR A 10 -17.54 -0.14 43.41
C THR A 10 -16.96 0.57 42.19
N PHE A 11 -17.60 0.44 41.05
CA PHE A 11 -17.28 1.21 39.84
C PHE A 11 -18.31 2.34 39.73
N ASP A 12 -17.86 3.59 39.78
CA ASP A 12 -18.65 4.70 39.30
C ASP A 12 -18.62 4.71 37.79
N TYR A 13 -19.69 4.22 37.16
CA TYR A 13 -19.87 4.33 35.73
C TYR A 13 -20.32 5.76 35.40
N ILE A 14 -19.36 6.61 35.03
CA ILE A 14 -19.71 7.91 34.47
C ILE A 14 -20.17 7.64 33.05
N TYR A 15 -21.46 7.78 32.77
CA TYR A 15 -21.99 7.85 31.44
C TYR A 15 -21.37 9.09 30.73
N GLY A 16 -20.15 8.94 30.21
CA GLY A 16 -19.62 9.89 29.27
C GLY A 16 -20.44 9.82 28.00
N VAL A 17 -20.86 10.95 27.47
CA VAL A 17 -21.31 11.05 26.11
C VAL A 17 -20.22 10.38 25.27
N PRO A 18 -20.52 9.35 24.44
CA PRO A 18 -19.50 8.78 23.57
C PRO A 18 -18.79 9.93 22.87
N PRO A 19 -17.46 9.93 22.77
CA PRO A 19 -16.79 10.96 22.01
C PRO A 19 -17.48 11.02 20.66
N VAL A 20 -18.03 12.20 20.34
CA VAL A 20 -18.54 12.45 18.99
C VAL A 20 -17.35 12.13 18.10
N ALA A 21 -17.50 11.16 17.21
CA ALA A 21 -16.47 10.86 16.23
C ALA A 21 -16.07 12.22 15.63
N GLU A 22 -14.82 12.62 15.80
CA GLU A 22 -14.33 13.84 15.15
C GLU A 22 -14.59 13.64 13.67
N THR A 23 -15.59 14.35 13.15
CA THR A 23 -15.78 14.43 11.71
C THR A 23 -14.55 15.14 11.17
N GLU A 24 -13.75 14.43 10.37
CA GLU A 24 -12.59 15.03 9.70
C GLU A 24 -13.06 16.35 9.06
N GLN A 25 -12.42 17.45 9.46
CA GLN A 25 -12.74 18.74 8.88
C GLN A 25 -12.33 18.74 7.41
N PRO A 26 -13.18 19.24 6.49
CA PRO A 26 -12.79 19.37 5.08
C PRO A 26 -11.49 20.18 4.93
N LEU A 27 -10.76 19.92 3.85
CA LEU A 27 -9.58 20.67 3.49
C LEU A 27 -9.97 22.15 3.22
N THR A 28 -9.18 23.07 3.72
CA THR A 28 -9.30 24.48 3.39
C THR A 28 -8.76 24.74 1.97
N GLU A 29 -9.18 25.84 1.35
CA GLU A 29 -8.69 26.22 0.01
C GLU A 29 -7.16 26.34 -0.06
N ASP A 30 -6.52 26.81 1.01
CA ASP A 30 -5.06 26.98 1.05
C ASP A 30 -4.36 25.62 1.19
N GLU A 31 -4.89 24.71 2.00
CA GLU A 31 -4.39 23.32 2.11
C GLU A 31 -4.54 22.60 0.77
N VAL A 32 -5.67 22.74 0.09
CA VAL A 32 -5.88 22.14 -1.23
C VAL A 32 -4.83 22.67 -2.22
N LYS A 33 -4.65 23.98 -2.32
CA LYS A 33 -3.65 24.59 -3.21
C LYS A 33 -2.24 24.08 -2.92
N GLU A 34 -1.89 23.98 -1.65
CA GLU A 34 -0.59 23.47 -1.24
C GLU A 34 -0.45 21.98 -1.66
N LEU A 35 -1.44 21.15 -1.33
CA LEU A 35 -1.36 19.72 -1.59
C LEU A 35 -1.37 19.39 -3.09
N ILE A 36 -2.25 20.00 -3.90
CA ILE A 36 -2.29 19.69 -5.33
C ILE A 36 -1.05 20.16 -6.10
N SER A 37 -0.24 21.07 -5.52
CA SER A 37 1.02 21.52 -6.10
C SER A 37 2.24 20.68 -5.74
N LYS A 38 2.08 19.67 -4.87
CA LYS A 38 3.17 18.80 -4.46
C LYS A 38 3.46 17.72 -5.50
N THR A 39 4.69 17.25 -5.47
CA THR A 39 5.09 16.04 -6.16
C THR A 39 4.92 14.86 -5.22
N TYR A 40 4.35 13.78 -5.73
CA TYR A 40 4.07 12.56 -4.99
C TYR A 40 4.85 11.38 -5.56
N GLY A 41 5.05 10.38 -4.76
CA GLY A 41 5.65 9.14 -5.22
C GLY A 41 4.65 8.00 -5.24
N ALA A 42 4.96 6.97 -6.03
CA ALA A 42 4.24 5.71 -6.01
C ALA A 42 5.21 4.56 -6.27
N TYR A 43 5.01 3.44 -5.59
CA TYR A 43 5.86 2.27 -5.70
C TYR A 43 5.07 0.97 -5.47
N ILE A 44 5.52 -0.12 -6.08
CA ILE A 44 4.95 -1.44 -5.83
C ILE A 44 5.40 -1.92 -4.45
N ALA A 45 4.43 -2.26 -3.60
CA ALA A 45 4.62 -2.91 -2.33
C ALA A 45 4.02 -4.32 -2.39
N VAL A 46 4.76 -5.30 -1.89
CA VAL A 46 4.37 -6.72 -1.94
C VAL A 46 4.82 -7.46 -0.70
N GLN A 47 3.96 -8.35 -0.23
CA GLN A 47 4.30 -9.34 0.78
C GLN A 47 3.69 -10.68 0.39
N SER A 48 4.45 -11.75 0.52
CA SER A 48 4.01 -13.08 0.16
C SER A 48 4.32 -14.12 1.23
N ASP A 49 3.62 -15.25 1.16
CA ASP A 49 3.83 -16.48 1.89
C ASP A 49 4.13 -17.61 0.88
N PRO A 50 4.92 -18.66 1.20
CA PRO A 50 5.46 -18.99 2.51
C PRO A 50 6.77 -18.28 2.87
N ASN A 51 7.32 -17.47 2.00
CA ASN A 51 8.68 -16.97 2.15
C ASN A 51 8.78 -15.57 2.76
N TYR A 52 7.67 -14.93 3.12
CA TYR A 52 7.65 -13.54 3.60
C TYR A 52 8.53 -12.60 2.76
N ILE A 53 8.49 -12.80 1.45
CA ILE A 53 9.17 -11.91 0.52
C ILE A 53 8.41 -10.62 0.53
N PHE A 54 9.04 -9.51 0.91
CA PHE A 54 8.31 -8.27 0.93
C PHE A 54 9.17 -7.05 0.59
N ARG A 55 8.54 -6.16 -0.12
CA ARG A 55 8.80 -4.75 -0.16
C ARG A 55 7.53 -4.11 0.34
N ASN A 56 7.57 -3.44 1.47
CA ASN A 56 6.39 -2.96 2.16
C ASN A 56 6.44 -1.44 2.43
N ASP A 57 5.29 -0.92 2.83
CA ASP A 57 5.02 0.47 3.13
C ASP A 57 4.57 0.69 4.59
N TRP A 58 4.85 -0.27 5.48
CA TRP A 58 4.43 -0.17 6.89
C TRP A 58 5.09 0.97 7.60
N GLU A 59 6.25 1.23 7.18
CA GLU A 59 7.03 2.33 7.63
C GLU A 59 6.63 3.49 6.74
N GLU A 60 6.68 4.68 7.23
CA GLU A 60 6.30 5.86 6.47
C GLU A 60 6.85 5.82 5.04
N PRO A 61 6.15 6.41 4.05
CA PRO A 61 6.58 6.40 2.65
C PRO A 61 8.04 6.81 2.44
N SER A 62 8.58 7.66 3.31
CA SER A 62 9.99 7.99 3.41
C SER A 62 10.88 6.79 3.76
N TYR A 63 10.37 5.85 4.52
CA TYR A 63 11.13 4.70 5.02
C TYR A 63 11.29 3.61 3.95
N GLY A 64 10.24 3.35 3.19
CA GLY A 64 10.29 2.39 2.08
C GLY A 64 11.14 2.85 0.89
N ARG A 65 11.48 4.13 0.86
CA ARG A 65 12.26 4.76 -0.23
C ARG A 65 13.62 5.22 0.20
N ASP A 66 13.80 5.42 1.48
CA ASP A 66 15.09 5.79 2.02
C ASP A 66 15.93 4.53 2.13
N ALA A 67 17.09 4.52 1.48
CA ALA A 67 18.02 3.40 1.46
C ALA A 67 18.64 3.07 2.83
N VAL A 68 18.14 3.65 3.90
CA VAL A 68 18.62 3.41 5.27
C VAL A 68 18.38 1.96 5.71
N ASN A 69 17.33 1.33 5.14
CA ASN A 69 17.10 -0.09 5.38
C ASN A 69 16.83 -0.82 4.06
N ASP A 70 17.88 -1.40 3.49
CA ASP A 70 17.82 -2.13 2.21
C ASP A 70 16.74 -3.22 2.15
N VAL A 71 16.30 -3.73 3.28
CA VAL A 71 15.24 -4.75 3.36
C VAL A 71 13.91 -4.22 2.85
N PHE A 72 13.60 -2.96 3.12
CA PHE A 72 12.31 -2.36 2.72
C PHE A 72 12.31 -1.85 1.28
N THR A 73 13.47 -1.61 0.69
CA THR A 73 13.60 -1.16 -0.71
C THR A 73 13.79 -2.32 -1.68
N LYS A 74 13.92 -3.56 -1.19
CA LYS A 74 14.18 -4.75 -1.97
C LYS A 74 13.11 -5.80 -1.76
N LEU A 75 12.93 -6.66 -2.74
CA LEU A 75 12.22 -7.91 -2.56
C LEU A 75 13.15 -8.89 -1.85
N ALA A 76 13.05 -8.93 -0.54
CA ALA A 76 13.99 -9.66 0.29
C ALA A 76 13.30 -10.31 1.50
N LYS A 77 13.94 -11.29 2.08
CA LYS A 77 13.50 -11.98 3.29
C LYS A 77 14.59 -11.91 4.35
N THR A 78 14.21 -11.57 5.57
CA THR A 78 15.06 -11.78 6.75
C THR A 78 14.87 -13.20 7.26
N ASN A 79 15.96 -13.96 7.29
CA ASN A 79 15.97 -15.33 7.78
C ASN A 79 16.01 -15.38 9.32
N ASN A 80 15.72 -16.54 9.90
CA ASN A 80 15.72 -16.72 11.36
C ASN A 80 17.07 -16.50 12.03
N ASP A 81 18.16 -16.60 11.28
CA ASP A 81 19.53 -16.33 11.75
C ASP A 81 19.96 -14.87 11.59
N GLY A 82 19.05 -13.99 11.13
CA GLY A 82 19.29 -12.58 10.88
C GLY A 82 19.95 -12.27 9.54
N THR A 83 20.24 -13.26 8.71
CA THR A 83 20.72 -13.03 7.35
C THR A 83 19.59 -12.58 6.43
N ILE A 84 19.94 -11.86 5.36
CA ILE A 84 18.98 -11.38 4.36
C ILE A 84 19.18 -12.14 3.06
N THR A 85 18.11 -12.71 2.54
CA THR A 85 18.07 -13.25 1.18
C THR A 85 17.45 -12.20 0.27
N ASP A 86 18.23 -11.64 -0.64
CA ASP A 86 17.76 -10.74 -1.69
C ASP A 86 17.31 -11.59 -2.88
N TYR A 87 16.07 -11.37 -3.34
CA TYR A 87 15.50 -12.08 -4.49
C TYR A 87 15.86 -11.44 -5.83
N GLY A 88 16.68 -10.39 -5.81
CA GLY A 88 17.23 -9.76 -7.01
C GLY A 88 16.20 -9.02 -7.87
N ALA A 89 15.03 -8.70 -7.31
CA ALA A 89 14.04 -7.93 -8.04
C ALA A 89 14.49 -6.47 -8.23
N THR A 90 14.12 -5.89 -9.35
CA THR A 90 14.29 -4.46 -9.63
C THR A 90 12.95 -3.76 -9.67
N PHE A 91 12.93 -2.48 -9.31
CA PHE A 91 11.72 -1.68 -9.23
C PHE A 91 11.93 -0.36 -9.97
N GLU A 92 10.89 0.08 -10.67
CA GLU A 92 10.76 1.44 -11.19
C GLU A 92 9.57 2.09 -10.53
N ASP A 93 9.85 3.08 -9.69
CA ASP A 93 8.86 3.84 -8.95
C ASP A 93 8.40 5.04 -9.77
N ALA A 94 7.18 5.50 -9.59
CA ALA A 94 6.69 6.68 -10.26
C ALA A 94 6.90 7.95 -9.41
N VAL A 95 7.22 9.04 -10.10
CA VAL A 95 7.21 10.40 -9.55
C VAL A 95 6.05 11.15 -10.20
N ILE A 96 5.05 11.49 -9.39
CA ILE A 96 3.78 12.10 -9.84
C ILE A 96 3.90 13.60 -9.62
N SER A 97 4.20 14.34 -10.68
CA SER A 97 4.45 15.80 -10.63
C SER A 97 3.34 16.66 -11.22
N GLY A 98 2.19 16.05 -11.58
CA GLY A 98 1.05 16.74 -12.19
C GLY A 98 0.03 15.76 -12.72
N ASN A 99 -0.84 16.26 -13.60
CA ASN A 99 -1.81 15.41 -14.30
C ASN A 99 -1.11 14.52 -15.33
N GLY A 100 -1.49 13.24 -15.41
CA GLY A 100 -0.88 12.33 -16.38
C GLY A 100 -1.10 10.88 -16.08
N THR A 101 -0.55 10.03 -16.94
CA THR A 101 -0.52 8.58 -16.77
C THR A 101 0.85 8.16 -16.26
N TYR A 102 0.85 7.37 -15.20
CA TYR A 102 2.04 6.92 -14.49
C TYR A 102 2.11 5.41 -14.47
N THR A 103 3.32 4.90 -14.31
CA THR A 103 3.58 3.46 -14.18
C THR A 103 4.51 3.18 -13.03
N CYS A 104 4.23 2.09 -12.31
CA CYS A 104 5.18 1.46 -11.43
C CYS A 104 5.47 0.07 -11.96
N SER A 105 6.72 -0.36 -11.94
CA SER A 105 7.07 -1.71 -12.37
C SER A 105 7.93 -2.45 -11.34
N MET A 106 7.84 -3.76 -11.40
CA MET A 106 8.69 -4.70 -10.68
C MET A 106 9.12 -5.78 -11.66
N THR A 107 10.41 -6.02 -11.78
CA THR A 107 10.94 -7.18 -12.51
C THR A 107 11.54 -8.14 -11.50
N THR A 108 11.03 -9.36 -11.44
CA THR A 108 11.59 -10.41 -10.57
C THR A 108 12.99 -10.80 -11.02
N GLY A 109 13.86 -11.11 -10.05
CA GLY A 109 15.15 -11.70 -10.35
C GLY A 109 15.06 -13.18 -10.75
N ASP A 110 16.22 -13.85 -10.80
CA ASP A 110 16.35 -15.27 -11.21
C ASP A 110 15.58 -16.25 -10.30
N MET A 111 15.26 -15.87 -9.09
CA MET A 111 14.49 -16.71 -8.18
C MET A 111 12.99 -16.63 -8.42
N GLY A 112 12.49 -15.51 -8.97
CA GLY A 112 11.06 -15.26 -9.11
C GLY A 112 10.29 -15.40 -7.80
N PHE A 113 8.97 -15.55 -7.92
CA PHE A 113 8.13 -16.10 -6.86
C PHE A 113 7.90 -17.59 -7.13
N GLY A 114 7.80 -18.40 -6.08
CA GLY A 114 7.46 -19.82 -6.25
C GLY A 114 6.03 -20.02 -6.78
N GLU A 115 5.77 -21.15 -7.43
CA GLU A 115 4.45 -21.46 -8.02
C GLU A 115 3.31 -21.43 -7.00
N ASP A 116 3.62 -21.81 -5.75
CA ASP A 116 2.66 -21.85 -4.64
C ASP A 116 2.62 -20.54 -3.82
N THR A 117 3.16 -19.45 -4.37
CA THR A 117 3.17 -18.17 -3.67
C THR A 117 1.76 -17.63 -3.50
N ALA A 118 1.35 -17.42 -2.24
CA ALA A 118 0.19 -16.64 -1.88
C ALA A 118 0.62 -15.22 -1.49
N PHE A 119 -0.08 -14.22 -1.96
CA PHE A 119 0.18 -12.84 -1.57
C PHE A 119 -0.64 -12.46 -0.35
N HIS A 120 0.01 -11.90 0.66
CA HIS A 120 -0.69 -11.20 1.72
C HIS A 120 -1.16 -9.84 1.24
N PHE A 121 -0.33 -9.15 0.48
CA PHE A 121 -0.75 -8.03 -0.33
C PHE A 121 0.13 -7.87 -1.58
N PHE A 122 -0.48 -7.30 -2.61
CA PHE A 122 0.17 -6.81 -3.83
C PHE A 122 -0.53 -5.52 -4.24
N ARG A 123 0.18 -4.39 -4.19
CA ARG A 123 -0.40 -3.07 -4.41
C ARG A 123 0.63 -2.04 -4.85
N VAL A 124 0.16 -0.92 -5.36
CA VAL A 124 0.96 0.31 -5.41
C VAL A 124 0.59 1.14 -4.18
N SER A 125 1.58 1.52 -3.40
CA SER A 125 1.46 2.51 -2.34
C SER A 125 1.86 3.87 -2.87
N THR A 126 1.10 4.91 -2.51
CA THR A 126 1.39 6.29 -2.87
C THR A 126 1.52 7.15 -1.62
N ASP A 127 2.06 8.34 -1.75
CA ASP A 127 2.00 9.40 -0.74
C ASP A 127 1.00 10.51 -1.12
N ILE A 128 0.06 10.20 -2.03
CA ILE A 128 -1.10 11.07 -2.29
C ILE A 128 -2.05 10.95 -1.09
N PRO A 129 -2.38 12.07 -0.41
CA PRO A 129 -3.34 12.04 0.69
C PRO A 129 -4.71 11.53 0.24
N SER A 130 -5.24 10.51 0.92
CA SER A 130 -6.57 9.96 0.63
C SER A 130 -7.66 11.02 0.68
N LYS A 131 -7.48 12.04 1.51
CA LYS A 131 -8.42 13.14 1.68
C LYS A 131 -8.62 13.95 0.39
N LEU A 132 -7.55 14.15 -0.41
CA LEU A 132 -7.67 14.80 -1.72
C LEU A 132 -8.61 14.03 -2.67
N VAL A 133 -8.57 12.70 -2.62
CA VAL A 133 -9.42 11.85 -3.46
C VAL A 133 -10.83 11.74 -2.90
N LYS A 134 -10.98 11.58 -1.59
CA LYS A 134 -12.29 11.54 -0.91
C LYS A 134 -13.10 12.81 -1.14
N GLU A 135 -12.45 13.96 -1.13
CA GLU A 135 -13.08 15.27 -1.33
C GLU A 135 -13.19 15.69 -2.82
N GLY A 136 -12.69 14.85 -3.73
CA GLY A 136 -12.84 15.04 -5.18
C GLY A 136 -11.89 16.03 -5.82
N TYR A 137 -10.85 16.47 -5.12
CA TYR A 137 -9.81 17.35 -5.68
C TYR A 137 -8.85 16.62 -6.62
N VAL A 138 -8.57 15.36 -6.32
CA VAL A 138 -7.74 14.48 -7.14
C VAL A 138 -8.54 13.24 -7.52
N THR A 139 -8.37 12.80 -8.75
CA THR A 139 -8.96 11.54 -9.24
C THR A 139 -7.84 10.62 -9.70
N ILE A 140 -7.96 9.35 -9.33
CA ILE A 140 -7.12 8.26 -9.85
C ILE A 140 -8.03 7.32 -10.63
N SER A 141 -7.70 7.08 -11.89
CA SER A 141 -8.52 6.29 -12.83
C SER A 141 -7.66 5.37 -13.70
N ASP A 142 -8.32 4.56 -14.51
CA ASP A 142 -7.71 3.70 -15.52
C ASP A 142 -6.61 2.79 -14.97
N VAL A 143 -6.82 2.30 -13.72
CA VAL A 143 -5.82 1.49 -13.04
C VAL A 143 -5.82 0.09 -13.64
N THR A 144 -4.67 -0.30 -14.18
CA THR A 144 -4.49 -1.60 -14.83
C THR A 144 -3.22 -2.29 -14.33
N ILE A 145 -3.20 -3.62 -14.43
CA ILE A 145 -2.03 -4.45 -14.17
C ILE A 145 -1.74 -5.35 -15.38
N LYS A 146 -0.46 -5.50 -15.70
CA LYS A 146 0.04 -6.46 -16.68
C LYS A 146 1.19 -7.25 -16.07
N ILE A 147 1.15 -8.58 -16.17
CA ILE A 147 2.19 -9.49 -15.67
C ILE A 147 2.82 -10.18 -16.88
N GLY A 148 4.10 -9.93 -17.12
CA GLY A 148 4.86 -10.46 -18.25
C GLY A 148 4.17 -10.20 -19.59
N GLU A 149 4.10 -11.22 -20.43
CA GLU A 149 3.40 -11.17 -21.71
C GLU A 149 1.88 -11.39 -21.61
N GLY A 150 1.35 -11.46 -20.40
CA GLY A 150 -0.08 -11.62 -20.15
C GLY A 150 -0.90 -10.43 -20.65
N LYS A 151 -2.22 -10.58 -20.58
CA LYS A 151 -3.14 -9.50 -20.93
C LYS A 151 -3.12 -8.41 -19.87
N THR A 152 -3.30 -7.17 -20.28
CA THR A 152 -3.61 -6.08 -19.36
C THR A 152 -4.98 -6.32 -18.74
N GLN A 153 -5.05 -6.22 -17.43
CA GLN A 153 -6.24 -6.46 -16.63
C GLN A 153 -6.64 -5.17 -15.92
N SER A 154 -7.94 -4.91 -15.85
CA SER A 154 -8.53 -3.80 -15.09
C SER A 154 -9.23 -4.35 -13.85
N GLY A 155 -9.59 -3.47 -12.91
CA GLY A 155 -10.29 -3.86 -11.68
C GLY A 155 -9.47 -3.67 -10.41
N VAL A 156 -8.22 -3.18 -10.53
CA VAL A 156 -7.41 -2.76 -9.38
C VAL A 156 -8.18 -1.73 -8.57
N VAL A 157 -8.23 -1.93 -7.25
CA VAL A 157 -9.05 -1.12 -6.34
C VAL A 157 -8.28 0.14 -5.93
N VAL A 158 -8.89 1.31 -6.10
CA VAL A 158 -8.39 2.55 -5.52
C VAL A 158 -8.90 2.65 -4.09
N ASP A 159 -8.02 2.37 -3.13
CA ASP A 159 -8.34 2.42 -1.70
C ASP A 159 -7.91 3.74 -1.08
N THR A 160 -8.86 4.38 -0.41
CA THR A 160 -8.68 5.64 0.31
C THR A 160 -9.03 5.51 1.79
N SER A 161 -9.12 4.30 2.32
CA SER A 161 -9.52 4.06 3.72
C SER A 161 -8.48 4.54 4.73
N GLY A 162 -7.19 4.53 4.37
CA GLY A 162 -6.09 5.05 5.17
C GLY A 162 -5.74 6.50 4.83
N ASP A 163 -4.64 7.00 5.38
CA ASP A 163 -4.15 8.36 5.15
C ASP A 163 -3.67 8.59 3.72
N TRP A 164 -3.16 7.55 3.08
CA TRP A 164 -2.57 7.57 1.76
C TRP A 164 -3.32 6.65 0.80
N VAL A 165 -3.42 7.07 -0.45
CA VAL A 165 -4.07 6.26 -1.50
C VAL A 165 -3.23 5.04 -1.81
N LYS A 166 -3.91 3.88 -1.93
CA LYS A 166 -3.33 2.62 -2.38
C LYS A 166 -4.08 2.09 -3.58
N LEU A 167 -3.36 1.49 -4.54
CA LEU A 167 -3.95 0.81 -5.68
C LEU A 167 -3.78 -0.70 -5.45
N ILE A 168 -4.84 -1.33 -4.98
CA ILE A 168 -4.79 -2.68 -4.42
C ILE A 168 -5.21 -3.71 -5.47
N VAL A 169 -4.32 -4.65 -5.75
CA VAL A 169 -4.61 -5.87 -6.51
C VAL A 169 -5.13 -6.94 -5.57
N GLU A 170 -4.44 -7.15 -4.47
CA GLU A 170 -4.85 -8.07 -3.39
C GLU A 170 -4.32 -7.54 -2.05
N ASP A 171 -5.15 -7.60 -1.02
CA ASP A 171 -4.79 -7.29 0.37
C ASP A 171 -5.61 -8.16 1.31
N ASN A 172 -5.05 -9.29 1.71
CA ASN A 172 -5.73 -10.29 2.54
C ASN A 172 -5.92 -9.81 3.99
N TYR A 173 -5.12 -8.85 4.45
CA TYR A 173 -5.30 -8.28 5.79
C TYR A 173 -6.57 -7.43 5.88
N ASN A 174 -6.93 -6.75 4.79
CA ASN A 174 -8.11 -5.91 4.70
C ASN A 174 -9.25 -6.54 3.92
N ASN A 175 -9.08 -7.79 3.48
CA ASN A 175 -10.09 -8.52 2.72
C ASN A 175 -10.46 -7.82 1.39
N ILE A 176 -9.47 -7.19 0.75
CA ILE A 176 -9.62 -6.50 -0.53
C ILE A 176 -9.00 -7.35 -1.64
N LYS A 177 -9.77 -7.56 -2.70
CA LYS A 177 -9.31 -8.24 -3.90
C LYS A 177 -9.87 -7.54 -5.13
N ALA A 178 -9.01 -7.27 -6.10
CA ALA A 178 -9.41 -6.69 -7.38
C ALA A 178 -10.32 -7.65 -8.15
N ASP A 179 -11.51 -7.17 -8.53
CA ASP A 179 -12.46 -7.97 -9.29
C ASP A 179 -11.98 -8.15 -10.74
N GLY A 180 -12.03 -9.38 -11.23
CA GLY A 180 -11.60 -9.71 -12.58
C GLY A 180 -10.07 -9.72 -12.81
N VAL A 181 -9.27 -9.47 -11.77
CA VAL A 181 -7.81 -9.58 -11.85
C VAL A 181 -7.37 -10.98 -11.40
N VAL A 182 -6.61 -11.64 -12.26
CA VAL A 182 -5.93 -12.90 -11.92
C VAL A 182 -4.49 -12.57 -11.58
N LEU A 183 -4.19 -12.49 -10.28
CA LEU A 183 -2.84 -12.31 -9.79
C LEU A 183 -2.13 -13.66 -9.75
N THR A 184 -1.25 -13.88 -10.72
CA THR A 184 -0.35 -15.04 -10.72
C THR A 184 1.01 -14.64 -10.20
N ALA A 185 1.66 -15.54 -9.44
CA ALA A 185 3.02 -15.30 -8.98
C ALA A 185 3.96 -15.09 -10.19
N PRO A 186 4.64 -13.93 -10.30
CA PRO A 186 5.54 -13.67 -11.41
C PRO A 186 6.70 -14.67 -11.42
N ALA A 187 6.89 -15.32 -12.57
CA ALA A 187 8.03 -16.21 -12.80
C ALA A 187 9.36 -15.45 -12.73
N PRO A 188 10.51 -16.14 -12.73
CA PRO A 188 11.81 -15.49 -12.86
C PRO A 188 11.88 -14.55 -14.07
N ASN A 189 12.57 -13.43 -13.89
CA ASN A 189 12.81 -12.41 -14.93
C ASN A 189 11.51 -11.90 -15.60
N THR A 190 10.43 -11.82 -14.83
CA THR A 190 9.12 -11.37 -15.31
C THR A 190 8.81 -9.98 -14.79
N THR A 191 8.47 -9.06 -15.69
CA THR A 191 8.08 -7.70 -15.33
C THR A 191 6.57 -7.63 -15.08
N THR A 192 6.21 -7.08 -13.92
CA THR A 192 4.83 -6.68 -13.60
C THR A 192 4.75 -5.16 -13.67
N VAL A 193 3.75 -4.65 -14.38
CA VAL A 193 3.52 -3.21 -14.57
C VAL A 193 2.14 -2.87 -14.06
N ILE A 194 2.05 -1.83 -13.22
CA ILE A 194 0.78 -1.21 -12.85
C ILE A 194 0.77 0.20 -13.42
N THR A 195 -0.27 0.50 -14.19
CA THR A 195 -0.48 1.80 -14.83
C THR A 195 -1.72 2.46 -14.26
N PHE A 196 -1.69 3.76 -14.06
CA PHE A 196 -2.81 4.54 -13.54
C PHE A 196 -2.74 5.98 -14.02
N THR A 197 -3.89 6.64 -14.09
CA THR A 197 -4.00 8.06 -14.48
C THR A 197 -4.35 8.91 -13.26
N VAL A 198 -3.66 10.02 -13.07
CA VAL A 198 -3.92 11.02 -12.03
C VAL A 198 -4.39 12.31 -12.68
N SER A 199 -5.43 12.91 -12.13
CA SER A 199 -5.93 14.24 -12.53
C SER A 199 -6.33 15.06 -11.32
N GLY A 200 -6.34 16.38 -11.45
CA GLY A 200 -6.65 17.33 -10.39
C GLY A 200 -5.44 17.89 -9.66
N LEU A 201 -4.22 17.47 -10.02
CA LEU A 201 -3.00 18.12 -9.54
C LEU A 201 -2.73 19.41 -10.34
N ALA A 202 -2.00 20.35 -9.73
CA ALA A 202 -1.57 21.55 -10.43
C ALA A 202 -0.55 21.21 -11.54
N GLU A 203 -0.58 21.98 -12.63
CA GLU A 203 0.39 21.89 -13.72
C GLU A 203 1.66 22.69 -13.39
#